data_f04d973babc9cf8bfe29aa5933c71b2d
#
_entry.id   f04d973babc9cf8bfe29aa5933c71b2d
#
_cell.length_a   1.000
_cell.length_b   1.000
_cell.length_c   1.000
_cell.angle_alpha   90.00
_cell.angle_beta   90.00
_cell.angle_gamma   90.00
#
_symmetry.space_group_name_H-M   'P 1'
#
loop_
_entity.id
_entity.type
_entity.pdbx_description
1 polymer ?
#
loop_
_entity_poly.entity_id
_entity_poly.type
_entity_poly.pdbx_seq_one_letter_code
_entity_poly.pdbx_strand_id
1 'polypeptide(L)'
;MFDLSKLIRPNIKNLKAYSSARDEFSGEAKVFLDANENSLGSPLVKWYNRYPDPHQHAVKESLSKVKGIKQEHIFLGNGSDECIDLLFRSFCEPGKDNVIICPPTYGMYEVSANINDIELRVAPLLSDFQLNLAHIETLINDKTKLIWICSPNNPTGNSINRADIETVLNNFNGLVVIDEAYINFAQQKSFVQELAEYPNLVVLQTFSKAWGLAALRLGMAFASAEVIEVLNKVKPPYNINQATQELALKALEEVGQVNDMIKLLVDMREALAEVFESMPTVEKVYPSDANFILVKIKDARKIYEFLLTKGIVLRDRSSCLLYTSPSPRDRTRSRMPSSA
;
A
#
# COMPACT_ATOMS: atom_id res chain seq x y z
N MET A 1 -10.28 -15.17 -18.92
CA MET A 1 -11.26 -14.96 -17.83
C MET A 1 -10.52 -15.13 -16.51
N PHE A 2 -10.64 -14.18 -15.61
CA PHE A 2 -10.00 -14.20 -14.29
C PHE A 2 -10.44 -15.42 -13.48
N ASP A 3 -9.48 -16.13 -12.89
CA ASP A 3 -9.70 -17.33 -12.07
C ASP A 3 -8.71 -17.30 -10.89
N LEU A 4 -9.18 -16.85 -9.74
CA LEU A 4 -8.37 -16.71 -8.53
C LEU A 4 -7.72 -18.04 -8.12
N SER A 5 -8.40 -19.18 -8.37
CA SER A 5 -7.90 -20.49 -7.96
C SER A 5 -6.58 -20.89 -8.63
N LYS A 6 -6.27 -20.29 -9.79
CA LYS A 6 -5.01 -20.48 -10.52
C LYS A 6 -3.88 -19.55 -10.06
N LEU A 7 -4.23 -18.48 -9.36
CA LEU A 7 -3.26 -17.52 -8.85
C LEU A 7 -2.75 -17.90 -7.46
N ILE A 8 -3.59 -18.55 -6.63
CA ILE A 8 -3.20 -18.97 -5.28
C ILE A 8 -2.08 -19.99 -5.37
N ARG A 9 -0.97 -19.77 -4.64
CA ARG A 9 0.13 -20.73 -4.53
C ARG A 9 -0.39 -22.11 -4.08
N PRO A 10 0.10 -23.21 -4.67
CA PRO A 10 -0.39 -24.56 -4.36
C PRO A 10 -0.34 -24.93 -2.88
N ASN A 11 0.73 -24.54 -2.17
CA ASN A 11 0.87 -24.77 -0.73
C ASN A 11 -0.13 -23.93 0.09
N ILE A 12 -0.46 -22.71 -0.34
CA ILE A 12 -1.45 -21.85 0.32
C ILE A 12 -2.87 -22.34 0.04
N LYS A 13 -3.14 -22.83 -1.17
CA LYS A 13 -4.45 -23.40 -1.51
C LYS A 13 -4.82 -24.54 -0.54
N ASN A 14 -3.86 -25.38 -0.21
CA ASN A 14 -4.03 -26.53 0.65
C ASN A 14 -3.74 -26.24 2.13
N LEU A 15 -3.33 -25.03 2.47
CA LEU A 15 -3.01 -24.64 3.85
C LEU A 15 -4.27 -24.71 4.71
N LYS A 16 -4.20 -25.41 5.82
CA LYS A 16 -5.18 -25.31 6.90
C LYS A 16 -4.80 -24.09 7.74
N ALA A 17 -5.66 -23.08 7.76
CA ALA A 17 -5.44 -21.90 8.59
C ALA A 17 -5.30 -22.31 10.06
N TYR A 18 -4.51 -21.55 10.81
CA TYR A 18 -4.51 -21.68 12.26
C TYR A 18 -5.89 -21.26 12.78
N SER A 19 -6.50 -22.12 13.60
CA SER A 19 -7.74 -21.82 14.33
C SER A 19 -7.42 -21.78 15.80
N SER A 20 -7.84 -20.73 16.49
CA SER A 20 -7.82 -20.68 17.95
C SER A 20 -9.15 -21.23 18.50
N ALA A 21 -9.15 -21.72 19.74
CA ALA A 21 -10.40 -22.13 20.39
C ALA A 21 -11.43 -20.99 20.45
N ARG A 22 -10.94 -19.73 20.39
CA ARG A 22 -11.78 -18.54 20.36
C ARG A 22 -12.44 -18.32 19.00
N ASP A 23 -11.84 -18.78 17.90
CA ASP A 23 -12.45 -18.77 16.56
C ASP A 23 -13.59 -19.79 16.43
N GLU A 24 -13.53 -20.85 17.23
CA GLU A 24 -14.51 -21.93 17.24
C GLU A 24 -15.72 -21.63 18.17
N PHE A 25 -15.64 -20.55 18.96
CA PHE A 25 -16.68 -20.17 19.91
C PHE A 25 -17.41 -18.91 19.48
N SER A 26 -18.73 -18.99 19.39
CA SER A 26 -19.62 -17.84 19.15
C SER A 26 -20.52 -17.62 20.38
N GLY A 27 -20.45 -16.41 20.98
CA GLY A 27 -21.26 -16.03 22.12
C GLY A 27 -20.47 -15.34 23.24
N GLU A 28 -21.11 -15.11 24.37
CA GLU A 28 -20.48 -14.53 25.57
C GLU A 28 -19.93 -15.64 26.47
N ALA A 29 -18.62 -15.62 26.75
CA ALA A 29 -18.01 -16.50 27.72
C ALA A 29 -17.68 -15.76 29.02
N LYS A 30 -17.99 -16.36 30.15
CA LYS A 30 -17.65 -15.82 31.48
C LYS A 30 -16.20 -16.16 31.89
N VAL A 31 -15.65 -17.26 31.38
CA VAL A 31 -14.33 -17.75 31.70
C VAL A 31 -13.62 -18.16 30.43
N PHE A 32 -12.40 -17.68 30.24
CA PHE A 32 -11.50 -18.01 29.14
C PHE A 32 -10.30 -18.77 29.66
N LEU A 33 -10.10 -20.02 29.20
CA LEU A 33 -8.97 -20.89 29.55
C LEU A 33 -8.28 -21.45 28.30
N ASP A 34 -8.51 -20.84 27.17
CA ASP A 34 -8.22 -21.32 25.82
C ASP A 34 -6.82 -20.94 25.31
N ALA A 35 -6.21 -19.89 25.88
CA ALA A 35 -5.01 -19.29 25.31
C ALA A 35 -3.86 -19.09 26.31
N ASN A 36 -3.90 -19.75 27.46
CA ASN A 36 -2.88 -19.68 28.53
C ASN A 36 -2.55 -18.24 28.99
N GLU A 37 -3.52 -17.36 28.91
CA GLU A 37 -3.40 -15.95 29.28
C GLU A 37 -3.26 -15.80 30.80
N ASN A 38 -2.58 -14.74 31.26
CA ASN A 38 -2.48 -14.46 32.69
C ASN A 38 -3.84 -14.01 33.24
N SER A 39 -4.50 -14.91 33.98
CA SER A 39 -5.83 -14.65 34.56
C SER A 39 -5.83 -13.61 35.69
N LEU A 40 -4.65 -13.23 36.21
CA LEU A 40 -4.49 -12.17 37.24
C LEU A 40 -4.53 -10.76 36.66
N GLY A 41 -4.52 -10.62 35.34
CA GLY A 41 -4.60 -9.33 34.65
C GLY A 41 -3.26 -8.86 34.09
N SER A 42 -3.14 -7.54 33.94
CA SER A 42 -1.98 -6.85 33.38
C SER A 42 -1.36 -5.92 34.44
N PRO A 43 -0.06 -5.65 34.43
CA PRO A 43 0.56 -4.65 35.28
C PRO A 43 0.16 -3.20 34.93
N LEU A 44 -0.55 -3.01 33.83
CA LEU A 44 -1.07 -1.72 33.38
C LEU A 44 -2.49 -1.48 33.93
N VAL A 45 -2.93 -0.21 33.91
CA VAL A 45 -4.29 0.18 34.30
C VAL A 45 -5.35 -0.52 33.42
N LYS A 46 -5.03 -0.77 32.16
CA LYS A 46 -5.89 -1.54 31.23
C LYS A 46 -5.53 -3.01 31.25
N TRP A 47 -6.55 -3.84 31.12
CA TRP A 47 -6.44 -5.29 31.10
C TRP A 47 -6.04 -5.80 29.71
N TYR A 48 -4.75 -5.70 29.37
CA TYR A 48 -4.19 -6.22 28.11
C TYR A 48 -3.66 -7.67 28.25
N ASN A 49 -4.19 -8.42 29.20
CA ASN A 49 -3.84 -9.82 29.42
C ASN A 49 -4.59 -10.78 28.50
N ARG A 50 -5.48 -10.28 27.67
CA ARG A 50 -6.24 -11.06 26.69
C ARG A 50 -5.77 -10.81 25.27
N TYR A 51 -5.70 -11.85 24.45
CA TYR A 51 -5.48 -11.71 23.02
C TYR A 51 -6.62 -10.89 22.40
N PRO A 52 -6.29 -10.05 21.39
CA PRO A 52 -7.30 -9.26 20.70
C PRO A 52 -8.20 -10.14 19.81
N ASP A 53 -9.27 -9.54 19.28
CA ASP A 53 -10.07 -10.17 18.24
C ASP A 53 -9.21 -10.46 16.99
N PRO A 54 -9.01 -11.73 16.59
CA PRO A 54 -8.19 -12.10 15.44
C PRO A 54 -8.79 -11.66 14.09
N HIS A 55 -10.10 -11.38 14.05
CA HIS A 55 -10.81 -10.95 12.85
C HIS A 55 -11.13 -9.46 12.83
N GLN A 56 -10.88 -8.73 13.93
CA GLN A 56 -11.10 -7.28 14.09
C GLN A 56 -12.54 -6.85 13.71
N HIS A 57 -13.54 -7.64 14.12
CA HIS A 57 -14.94 -7.43 13.72
C HIS A 57 -15.45 -6.01 13.97
N ALA A 58 -15.21 -5.46 15.17
CA ALA A 58 -15.66 -4.12 15.52
C ALA A 58 -15.04 -3.03 14.61
N VAL A 59 -13.73 -3.14 14.33
CA VAL A 59 -13.04 -2.19 13.44
C VAL A 59 -13.55 -2.32 12.00
N LYS A 60 -13.73 -3.55 11.51
CA LYS A 60 -14.26 -3.80 10.16
C LYS A 60 -15.70 -3.33 10.04
N GLU A 61 -16.52 -3.48 11.08
CA GLU A 61 -17.90 -2.97 11.09
C GLU A 61 -17.94 -1.44 10.97
N SER A 62 -17.10 -0.73 11.73
CA SER A 62 -17.00 0.73 11.64
C SER A 62 -16.46 1.17 10.28
N LEU A 63 -15.43 0.51 9.75
CA LEU A 63 -14.90 0.76 8.41
C LEU A 63 -15.92 0.48 7.32
N SER A 64 -16.69 -0.58 7.44
CA SER A 64 -17.78 -0.92 6.52
C SER A 64 -18.77 0.23 6.35
N LYS A 65 -19.17 0.87 7.48
CA LYS A 65 -20.05 2.05 7.48
C LYS A 65 -19.37 3.26 6.81
N VAL A 66 -18.11 3.53 7.15
CA VAL A 66 -17.34 4.68 6.61
C VAL A 66 -17.05 4.52 5.12
N LYS A 67 -16.75 3.30 4.67
CA LYS A 67 -16.40 3.01 3.28
C LYS A 67 -17.56 2.60 2.39
N GLY A 68 -18.73 2.29 2.96
CA GLY A 68 -19.89 1.83 2.21
C GLY A 68 -19.74 0.46 1.56
N ILE A 69 -18.92 -0.42 2.14
CA ILE A 69 -18.64 -1.78 1.63
C ILE A 69 -18.84 -2.82 2.73
N LYS A 70 -19.05 -4.08 2.36
CA LYS A 70 -19.24 -5.15 3.34
C LYS A 70 -17.91 -5.55 4.02
N GLN A 71 -18.00 -6.02 5.26
CA GLN A 71 -16.84 -6.44 6.07
C GLN A 71 -16.03 -7.57 5.42
N GLU A 72 -16.68 -8.45 4.67
CA GLU A 72 -16.05 -9.57 3.95
C GLU A 72 -15.04 -9.13 2.89
N HIS A 73 -15.11 -7.87 2.45
CA HIS A 73 -14.19 -7.25 1.51
C HIS A 73 -13.04 -6.48 2.17
N ILE A 74 -12.90 -6.56 3.51
CA ILE A 74 -11.92 -5.79 4.28
C ILE A 74 -10.91 -6.72 4.94
N PHE A 75 -9.63 -6.48 4.66
CA PHE A 75 -8.50 -7.04 5.40
C PHE A 75 -7.77 -5.92 6.16
N LEU A 76 -7.31 -6.20 7.39
CA LEU A 76 -6.51 -5.27 8.19
C LEU A 76 -5.11 -5.83 8.42
N GLY A 77 -4.10 -5.01 8.15
CA GLY A 77 -2.69 -5.35 8.30
C GLY A 77 -1.90 -4.33 9.13
N ASN A 78 -0.73 -4.71 9.61
CA ASN A 78 0.23 -3.82 10.26
C ASN A 78 0.85 -2.84 9.23
N GLY A 79 0.11 -1.77 8.94
CA GLY A 79 0.34 -0.92 7.79
C GLY A 79 -0.06 -1.62 6.49
N SER A 80 -0.09 -0.88 5.39
CA SER A 80 -0.23 -1.46 4.05
C SER A 80 0.95 -2.38 3.69
N ASP A 81 2.09 -2.23 4.36
CA ASP A 81 3.27 -3.07 4.13
C ASP A 81 3.02 -4.55 4.43
N GLU A 82 2.25 -4.89 5.48
CA GLU A 82 1.84 -6.28 5.72
C GLU A 82 0.91 -6.79 4.63
N CYS A 83 -0.01 -5.95 4.13
CA CYS A 83 -0.87 -6.33 3.01
C CYS A 83 -0.04 -6.61 1.75
N ILE A 84 0.98 -5.78 1.48
CA ILE A 84 1.90 -5.97 0.34
C ILE A 84 2.61 -7.33 0.48
N ASP A 85 3.25 -7.60 1.61
CA ASP A 85 3.98 -8.85 1.82
C ASP A 85 3.08 -10.09 1.72
N LEU A 86 1.89 -10.04 2.32
CA LEU A 86 0.93 -11.13 2.26
C LEU A 86 0.42 -11.41 0.85
N LEU A 87 0.27 -10.39 0.00
CA LEU A 87 -0.08 -10.59 -1.42
C LEU A 87 1.01 -11.36 -2.17
N PHE A 88 2.29 -11.00 -1.98
CA PHE A 88 3.40 -11.77 -2.54
C PHE A 88 3.40 -13.21 -2.04
N ARG A 89 3.31 -13.41 -0.74
CA ARG A 89 3.34 -14.74 -0.11
C ARG A 89 2.16 -15.62 -0.50
N SER A 90 1.02 -15.04 -0.80
CA SER A 90 -0.20 -15.77 -1.13
C SER A 90 -0.29 -16.17 -2.60
N PHE A 91 0.18 -15.32 -3.51
CA PHE A 91 -0.09 -15.44 -4.94
C PHE A 91 1.15 -15.65 -5.82
N CYS A 92 2.36 -15.42 -5.32
CA CYS A 92 3.57 -15.54 -6.12
C CYS A 92 4.46 -16.68 -5.62
N GLU A 93 4.76 -17.66 -6.47
CA GLU A 93 5.66 -18.77 -6.14
C GLU A 93 7.11 -18.33 -6.27
N PRO A 94 7.94 -18.39 -5.19
CA PRO A 94 9.34 -18.00 -5.20
C PRO A 94 10.15 -18.69 -6.30
N GLY A 95 11.03 -17.92 -6.97
CA GLY A 95 11.89 -18.40 -8.04
C GLY A 95 11.17 -18.82 -9.33
N LYS A 96 9.84 -18.63 -9.43
CA LYS A 96 9.04 -19.06 -10.59
C LYS A 96 8.19 -17.94 -11.18
N ASP A 97 7.49 -17.19 -10.32
CA ASP A 97 6.53 -16.18 -10.75
C ASP A 97 7.17 -14.79 -10.81
N ASN A 98 6.49 -13.88 -11.50
CA ASN A 98 6.93 -12.49 -11.60
C ASN A 98 5.76 -11.52 -11.35
N VAL A 99 6.15 -10.28 -11.07
CA VAL A 99 5.24 -9.17 -10.89
C VAL A 99 5.71 -7.97 -11.71
N ILE A 100 4.79 -7.07 -12.04
CA ILE A 100 5.09 -5.83 -12.75
C ILE A 100 4.98 -4.66 -11.77
N ILE A 101 5.99 -3.79 -11.77
CA ILE A 101 5.98 -2.49 -11.08
C ILE A 101 6.21 -1.37 -12.08
N CYS A 102 5.71 -0.17 -11.76
CA CYS A 102 5.75 1.01 -12.64
C CYS A 102 6.55 2.15 -11.99
N PRO A 103 7.91 2.08 -11.96
CA PRO A 103 8.71 3.15 -11.37
C PRO A 103 8.74 4.43 -12.23
N PRO A 104 9.02 5.61 -11.61
CA PRO A 104 9.29 5.77 -10.19
C PRO A 104 8.04 5.56 -9.35
N THR A 105 8.09 4.68 -8.36
CA THR A 105 6.94 4.31 -7.51
C THR A 105 7.38 3.97 -6.09
N TYR A 106 6.48 3.48 -5.25
CA TYR A 106 6.78 3.12 -3.87
C TYR A 106 7.75 1.92 -3.80
N GLY A 107 8.89 2.11 -3.13
CA GLY A 107 9.98 1.14 -3.14
C GLY A 107 9.70 -0.19 -2.43
N MET A 108 8.65 -0.27 -1.59
CA MET A 108 8.35 -1.51 -0.87
C MET A 108 7.85 -2.63 -1.77
N TYR A 109 7.36 -2.34 -2.97
CA TYR A 109 7.00 -3.40 -3.92
C TYR A 109 8.24 -4.18 -4.36
N GLU A 110 9.32 -3.46 -4.72
CA GLU A 110 10.60 -4.05 -5.06
C GLU A 110 11.22 -4.80 -3.88
N VAL A 111 11.23 -4.17 -2.69
CA VAL A 111 11.77 -4.78 -1.47
C VAL A 111 11.03 -6.08 -1.13
N SER A 112 9.70 -6.07 -1.16
CA SER A 112 8.88 -7.25 -0.84
C SER A 112 9.04 -8.35 -1.89
N ALA A 113 9.14 -8.00 -3.18
CA ALA A 113 9.42 -8.97 -4.25
C ALA A 113 10.78 -9.66 -4.01
N ASN A 114 11.83 -8.89 -3.72
CA ASN A 114 13.17 -9.43 -3.46
C ASN A 114 13.20 -10.31 -2.20
N ILE A 115 12.52 -9.92 -1.11
CA ILE A 115 12.41 -10.74 0.10
C ILE A 115 11.75 -12.10 -0.19
N ASN A 116 10.76 -12.11 -1.07
CA ASN A 116 9.99 -13.29 -1.43
C ASN A 116 10.57 -14.07 -2.63
N ASP A 117 11.74 -13.68 -3.16
CA ASP A 117 12.38 -14.28 -4.34
C ASP A 117 11.48 -14.30 -5.58
N ILE A 118 10.81 -13.16 -5.85
CA ILE A 118 9.91 -12.98 -6.99
C ILE A 118 10.58 -12.09 -8.04
N GLU A 119 10.58 -12.53 -9.30
CA GLU A 119 11.11 -11.77 -10.43
C GLU A 119 10.35 -10.44 -10.60
N LEU A 120 11.10 -9.33 -10.63
CA LEU A 120 10.54 -8.02 -10.94
C LEU A 120 10.62 -7.72 -12.43
N ARG A 121 9.51 -7.34 -13.02
CA ARG A 121 9.41 -6.79 -14.35
C ARG A 121 9.07 -5.32 -14.25
N VAL A 122 9.86 -4.49 -14.89
CA VAL A 122 9.85 -3.05 -14.72
C VAL A 122 9.25 -2.39 -15.95
N ALA A 123 8.10 -1.74 -15.81
CA ALA A 123 7.45 -0.90 -16.81
C ALA A 123 7.53 0.57 -16.38
N PRO A 124 8.60 1.32 -16.68
CA PRO A 124 8.73 2.70 -16.25
C PRO A 124 7.52 3.54 -16.69
N LEU A 125 7.09 4.44 -15.82
CA LEU A 125 6.09 5.44 -16.16
C LEU A 125 6.57 6.32 -17.31
N LEU A 126 5.65 6.87 -18.06
CA LEU A 126 5.92 7.86 -19.10
C LEU A 126 6.47 9.18 -18.51
N SER A 127 6.90 10.11 -19.36
CA SER A 127 7.48 11.39 -18.93
C SER A 127 6.53 12.29 -18.14
N ASP A 128 5.23 12.06 -18.27
CA ASP A 128 4.14 12.70 -17.52
C ASP A 128 3.71 11.90 -16.29
N PHE A 129 4.46 10.85 -15.96
CA PHE A 129 4.21 9.93 -14.88
C PHE A 129 2.89 9.14 -14.98
N GLN A 130 2.43 8.90 -16.22
CA GLN A 130 1.31 8.01 -16.50
C GLN A 130 1.80 6.60 -16.88
N LEU A 131 0.88 5.62 -16.90
CA LEU A 131 1.22 4.24 -17.25
C LEU A 131 1.65 4.12 -18.72
N ASN A 132 2.69 3.33 -18.95
CA ASN A 132 3.06 2.89 -20.27
C ASN A 132 2.35 1.55 -20.60
N LEU A 133 1.08 1.63 -21.00
CA LEU A 133 0.24 0.44 -21.24
C LEU A 133 0.87 -0.52 -22.24
N ALA A 134 1.43 0.01 -23.35
CA ALA A 134 2.07 -0.82 -24.37
C ALA A 134 3.27 -1.60 -23.79
N HIS A 135 4.07 -0.97 -22.92
CA HIS A 135 5.18 -1.65 -22.27
C HIS A 135 4.69 -2.68 -21.24
N ILE A 136 3.67 -2.34 -20.42
CA ILE A 136 3.07 -3.28 -19.46
C ILE A 136 2.61 -4.54 -20.21
N GLU A 137 1.91 -4.40 -21.32
CA GLU A 137 1.41 -5.52 -22.12
C GLU A 137 2.54 -6.46 -22.58
N THR A 138 3.68 -5.92 -23.02
CA THR A 138 4.83 -6.73 -23.45
C THR A 138 5.50 -7.51 -22.32
N LEU A 139 5.31 -7.09 -21.06
CA LEU A 139 5.89 -7.73 -19.89
C LEU A 139 5.01 -8.84 -19.30
N ILE A 140 3.73 -8.88 -19.66
CA ILE A 140 2.80 -9.90 -19.15
C ILE A 140 3.12 -11.26 -19.77
N ASN A 141 3.16 -12.30 -18.92
CA ASN A 141 3.19 -13.70 -19.36
C ASN A 141 2.46 -14.60 -18.35
N ASP A 142 2.46 -15.92 -18.59
CA ASP A 142 1.77 -16.92 -17.76
C ASP A 142 2.22 -16.95 -16.28
N LYS A 143 3.42 -16.42 -16.00
CA LYS A 143 3.99 -16.34 -14.66
C LYS A 143 3.72 -15.01 -13.97
N THR A 144 3.15 -14.03 -14.67
CA THR A 144 2.83 -12.73 -14.10
C THR A 144 1.60 -12.84 -13.21
N LYS A 145 1.76 -12.58 -11.91
CA LYS A 145 0.71 -12.73 -10.90
C LYS A 145 0.10 -11.42 -10.44
N LEU A 146 0.93 -10.39 -10.26
CA LEU A 146 0.51 -9.09 -9.73
C LEU A 146 1.02 -7.96 -10.63
N ILE A 147 0.20 -6.92 -10.80
CA ILE A 147 0.62 -5.61 -11.32
C ILE A 147 0.39 -4.59 -10.23
N TRP A 148 1.43 -3.81 -9.89
CA TRP A 148 1.39 -2.80 -8.83
C TRP A 148 1.26 -1.41 -9.42
N ILE A 149 0.21 -0.68 -9.06
CA ILE A 149 -0.08 0.69 -9.47
C ILE A 149 -0.28 1.53 -8.22
N CYS A 150 0.53 2.58 -8.05
CA CYS A 150 0.37 3.54 -6.95
C CYS A 150 -0.37 4.78 -7.45
N SER A 151 -1.54 5.08 -6.89
CA SER A 151 -2.36 6.22 -7.32
C SER A 151 -3.17 6.81 -6.16
N PRO A 152 -2.89 8.05 -5.72
CA PRO A 152 -1.79 8.93 -6.16
C PRO A 152 -0.40 8.35 -5.92
N ASN A 153 0.51 8.59 -6.89
CA ASN A 153 1.80 7.92 -6.90
C ASN A 153 2.82 8.55 -5.92
N ASN A 154 3.62 7.74 -5.29
CA ASN A 154 4.78 8.15 -4.51
C ASN A 154 6.07 7.70 -5.25
N PRO A 155 6.96 8.63 -5.71
CA PRO A 155 7.14 9.99 -5.18
C PRO A 155 6.58 11.12 -6.05
N THR A 156 5.88 10.85 -7.12
CA THR A 156 5.53 11.88 -8.13
C THR A 156 4.33 12.73 -7.75
N GLY A 157 3.45 12.25 -6.87
CA GLY A 157 2.31 12.96 -6.31
C GLY A 157 1.04 12.92 -7.16
N ASN A 158 1.15 12.67 -8.45
CA ASN A 158 0.02 12.65 -9.37
C ASN A 158 -0.85 11.40 -9.25
N SER A 159 -2.12 11.52 -9.53
CA SER A 159 -3.00 10.39 -9.81
C SER A 159 -2.68 9.78 -11.18
N ILE A 160 -2.78 8.47 -11.27
CA ILE A 160 -2.73 7.75 -12.53
C ILE A 160 -4.08 7.88 -13.25
N ASN A 161 -4.05 8.01 -14.56
CA ASN A 161 -5.24 8.11 -15.38
C ASN A 161 -6.16 6.89 -15.14
N ARG A 162 -7.38 7.17 -14.76
CA ARG A 162 -8.35 6.13 -14.40
C ARG A 162 -8.62 5.16 -15.54
N ALA A 163 -8.78 5.64 -16.77
CA ALA A 163 -9.03 4.81 -17.95
C ALA A 163 -7.87 3.84 -18.24
N ASP A 164 -6.63 4.23 -17.91
CA ASP A 164 -5.47 3.36 -18.07
C ASP A 164 -5.48 2.24 -17.03
N ILE A 165 -5.84 2.54 -15.78
CA ILE A 165 -6.01 1.53 -14.73
C ILE A 165 -7.12 0.54 -15.11
N GLU A 166 -8.27 1.03 -15.57
CA GLU A 166 -9.39 0.20 -16.04
C GLU A 166 -8.99 -0.69 -17.22
N THR A 167 -8.14 -0.17 -18.12
CA THR A 167 -7.59 -0.96 -19.22
C THR A 167 -6.75 -2.13 -18.70
N VAL A 168 -5.90 -1.91 -17.71
CA VAL A 168 -5.11 -2.98 -17.06
C VAL A 168 -6.03 -3.99 -16.36
N LEU A 169 -7.03 -3.53 -15.60
CA LEU A 169 -8.00 -4.39 -14.91
C LEU A 169 -8.74 -5.32 -15.89
N ASN A 170 -9.17 -4.78 -17.03
CA ASN A 170 -9.94 -5.52 -18.04
C ASN A 170 -9.11 -6.52 -18.86
N ASN A 171 -7.80 -6.28 -19.01
CA ASN A 171 -6.95 -7.06 -19.91
C ASN A 171 -5.95 -7.97 -19.19
N PHE A 172 -5.88 -7.93 -17.86
CA PHE A 172 -4.97 -8.75 -17.07
C PHE A 172 -5.74 -9.83 -16.28
N ASN A 173 -5.28 -11.08 -16.37
CA ASN A 173 -5.88 -12.20 -15.68
C ASN A 173 -5.25 -12.50 -14.30
N GLY A 174 -4.26 -11.71 -13.85
CA GLY A 174 -3.72 -11.72 -12.49
C GLY A 174 -4.40 -10.66 -11.63
N LEU A 175 -3.89 -10.42 -10.40
CA LEU A 175 -4.40 -9.36 -9.54
C LEU A 175 -3.75 -8.01 -9.89
N VAL A 176 -4.57 -6.98 -9.99
CA VAL A 176 -4.13 -5.58 -10.10
C VAL A 176 -4.25 -4.94 -8.72
N VAL A 177 -3.12 -4.54 -8.16
CA VAL A 177 -3.06 -3.91 -6.84
C VAL A 177 -2.91 -2.40 -7.02
N ILE A 178 -3.93 -1.66 -6.60
CA ILE A 178 -3.94 -0.20 -6.61
C ILE A 178 -3.64 0.28 -5.20
N ASP A 179 -2.46 0.88 -5.01
CA ASP A 179 -2.09 1.48 -3.73
C ASP A 179 -2.62 2.91 -3.66
N GLU A 180 -3.67 3.06 -2.90
CA GLU A 180 -4.40 4.30 -2.64
C GLU A 180 -4.01 4.96 -1.31
N ALA A 181 -2.78 4.82 -0.84
CA ALA A 181 -2.35 5.40 0.44
C ALA A 181 -2.62 6.91 0.55
N TYR A 182 -2.71 7.61 -0.58
CA TYR A 182 -2.91 9.07 -0.65
C TYR A 182 -4.27 9.49 -1.22
N ILE A 183 -5.17 8.57 -1.53
CA ILE A 183 -6.44 8.84 -2.25
C ILE A 183 -7.33 9.88 -1.56
N ASN A 184 -7.25 9.99 -0.24
CA ASN A 184 -8.05 10.95 0.52
C ASN A 184 -7.71 12.43 0.19
N PHE A 185 -6.55 12.70 -0.40
CA PHE A 185 -6.11 14.04 -0.81
C PHE A 185 -6.42 14.35 -2.28
N ALA A 186 -6.86 13.33 -3.05
CA ALA A 186 -7.16 13.43 -4.46
C ALA A 186 -8.63 13.79 -4.71
N GLN A 187 -8.89 14.40 -5.87
CA GLN A 187 -10.25 14.57 -6.36
C GLN A 187 -10.80 13.29 -7.00
N GLN A 188 -9.91 12.39 -7.44
CA GLN A 188 -10.28 11.14 -8.05
C GLN A 188 -10.98 10.23 -7.03
N LYS A 189 -12.05 9.56 -7.46
CA LYS A 189 -12.76 8.59 -6.62
C LYS A 189 -11.91 7.32 -6.43
N SER A 190 -11.96 6.77 -5.21
CA SER A 190 -11.34 5.48 -4.89
C SER A 190 -11.95 4.34 -5.69
N PHE A 191 -11.12 3.39 -6.09
CA PHE A 191 -11.55 2.13 -6.71
C PHE A 191 -12.24 1.16 -5.73
N VAL A 192 -12.25 1.44 -4.44
CA VAL A 192 -12.94 0.60 -3.44
C VAL A 192 -14.41 0.38 -3.78
N GLN A 193 -15.07 1.33 -4.45
CA GLN A 193 -16.48 1.22 -4.83
C GLN A 193 -16.72 0.29 -6.02
N GLU A 194 -15.66 -0.17 -6.69
CA GLU A 194 -15.72 -0.93 -7.94
C GLU A 194 -15.29 -2.40 -7.79
N LEU A 195 -15.17 -2.87 -6.54
CA LEU A 195 -14.80 -4.25 -6.25
C LEU A 195 -15.75 -5.28 -6.88
N ALA A 196 -17.01 -4.93 -7.07
CA ALA A 196 -17.99 -5.81 -7.71
C ALA A 196 -17.80 -5.89 -9.25
N GLU A 197 -17.21 -4.87 -9.86
CA GLU A 197 -16.97 -4.80 -11.31
C GLU A 197 -15.68 -5.53 -11.71
N TYR A 198 -14.66 -5.46 -10.81
CA TYR A 198 -13.34 -6.01 -11.10
C TYR A 198 -12.95 -7.08 -10.07
N PRO A 199 -13.21 -8.37 -10.34
CA PRO A 199 -12.89 -9.45 -9.39
C PRO A 199 -11.40 -9.65 -9.15
N ASN A 200 -10.54 -9.09 -10.00
CA ASN A 200 -9.08 -9.09 -9.90
C ASN A 200 -8.50 -7.82 -9.25
N LEU A 201 -9.35 -6.93 -8.74
CA LEU A 201 -8.94 -5.69 -8.08
C LEU A 201 -8.59 -5.92 -6.62
N VAL A 202 -7.45 -5.38 -6.21
CA VAL A 202 -7.07 -5.20 -4.80
C VAL A 202 -6.74 -3.73 -4.58
N VAL A 203 -7.36 -3.08 -3.61
CA VAL A 203 -7.09 -1.69 -3.26
C VAL A 203 -6.42 -1.64 -1.89
N LEU A 204 -5.27 -0.96 -1.78
CA LEU A 204 -4.60 -0.74 -0.49
C LEU A 204 -4.85 0.68 -0.01
N GLN A 205 -5.17 0.84 1.26
CA GLN A 205 -5.26 2.13 1.94
C GLN A 205 -4.60 2.06 3.33
N THR A 206 -4.43 3.20 3.99
CA THR A 206 -3.73 3.26 5.29
C THR A 206 -4.28 4.35 6.19
N PHE A 207 -4.21 4.12 7.51
CA PHE A 207 -4.42 5.16 8.51
C PHE A 207 -3.20 6.09 8.70
N SER A 208 -2.06 5.75 8.09
CA SER A 208 -0.80 6.48 8.31
C SER A 208 -0.75 7.87 7.70
N LYS A 209 -1.61 8.19 6.71
CA LYS A 209 -1.54 9.44 5.94
C LYS A 209 -2.68 10.39 6.33
N ALA A 210 -3.81 10.32 5.67
CA ALA A 210 -4.94 11.21 5.90
C ALA A 210 -5.50 11.17 7.33
N TRP A 211 -5.48 10.01 7.96
CA TRP A 211 -5.94 9.82 9.33
C TRP A 211 -4.94 10.28 10.39
N GLY A 212 -3.69 10.62 10.02
CA GLY A 212 -2.67 11.07 10.97
C GLY A 212 -2.20 10.02 11.99
N LEU A 213 -2.43 8.72 11.73
CA LEU A 213 -2.21 7.63 12.68
C LEU A 213 -1.05 6.69 12.27
N ALA A 214 0.02 7.25 11.72
CA ALA A 214 1.18 6.47 11.27
C ALA A 214 1.79 5.59 12.38
N ALA A 215 1.75 6.04 13.63
CA ALA A 215 2.28 5.31 14.78
C ALA A 215 1.48 4.04 15.13
N LEU A 216 0.20 3.96 14.78
CA LEU A 216 -0.64 2.78 15.03
C LEU A 216 -0.34 1.61 14.08
N ARG A 217 0.41 1.86 13.01
CA ARG A 217 0.73 0.83 12.02
C ARG A 217 -0.52 0.08 11.54
N LEU A 218 -1.59 0.80 11.17
CA LEU A 218 -2.81 0.19 10.64
C LEU A 218 -2.98 0.53 9.16
N GLY A 219 -3.04 -0.51 8.34
CA GLY A 219 -3.37 -0.46 6.93
C GLY A 219 -4.49 -1.43 6.60
N MET A 220 -4.99 -1.33 5.39
CA MET A 220 -6.10 -2.16 4.95
C MET A 220 -5.97 -2.52 3.47
N ALA A 221 -6.47 -3.70 3.13
CA ALA A 221 -6.70 -4.12 1.76
C ALA A 221 -8.20 -4.36 1.56
N PHE A 222 -8.69 -3.94 0.40
CA PHE A 222 -10.05 -4.15 -0.05
C PHE A 222 -10.00 -4.98 -1.33
N ALA A 223 -10.75 -6.07 -1.37
CA ALA A 223 -10.77 -6.99 -2.52
C ALA A 223 -12.04 -7.85 -2.52
N SER A 224 -12.16 -8.77 -3.47
CA SER A 224 -13.20 -9.80 -3.43
C SER A 224 -13.10 -10.63 -2.14
N ALA A 225 -14.22 -11.17 -1.67
CA ALA A 225 -14.27 -11.94 -0.42
C ALA A 225 -13.28 -13.13 -0.45
N GLU A 226 -13.12 -13.75 -1.62
CA GLU A 226 -12.21 -14.88 -1.81
C GLU A 226 -10.74 -14.48 -1.65
N VAL A 227 -10.34 -13.29 -2.13
CA VAL A 227 -8.98 -12.76 -1.92
C VAL A 227 -8.76 -12.46 -0.44
N ILE A 228 -9.74 -11.83 0.22
CA ILE A 228 -9.67 -11.53 1.66
C ILE A 228 -9.56 -12.81 2.49
N GLU A 229 -10.26 -13.87 2.13
CA GLU A 229 -10.17 -15.18 2.77
C GLU A 229 -8.74 -15.74 2.68
N VAL A 230 -8.10 -15.66 1.51
CA VAL A 230 -6.72 -16.11 1.33
C VAL A 230 -5.76 -15.32 2.22
N LEU A 231 -5.89 -13.99 2.30
CA LEU A 231 -5.06 -13.17 3.17
C LEU A 231 -5.26 -13.52 4.65
N ASN A 232 -6.51 -13.70 5.09
CA ASN A 232 -6.83 -14.13 6.46
C ASN A 232 -6.24 -15.50 6.80
N LYS A 233 -6.12 -16.40 5.82
CA LYS A 233 -5.53 -17.74 5.99
C LYS A 233 -4.03 -17.70 6.24
N VAL A 234 -3.33 -16.70 5.67
CA VAL A 234 -1.86 -16.59 5.70
C VAL A 234 -1.35 -15.66 6.78
N LYS A 235 -2.14 -14.68 7.21
CA LYS A 235 -1.74 -13.71 8.24
C LYS A 235 -1.46 -14.39 9.59
N PRO A 236 -0.61 -13.81 10.47
CA PRO A 236 -0.57 -14.20 11.88
C PRO A 236 -1.95 -14.04 12.53
N PRO A 237 -2.37 -14.94 13.42
CA PRO A 237 -3.73 -14.94 13.99
C PRO A 237 -4.12 -13.59 14.59
N TYR A 238 -3.29 -13.04 15.44
CA TYR A 238 -3.52 -11.78 16.19
C TYR A 238 -2.68 -10.64 15.65
N ASN A 239 -2.68 -10.46 14.32
CA ASN A 239 -1.79 -9.49 13.67
C ASN A 239 -2.02 -8.04 14.10
N ILE A 240 -3.24 -7.63 14.44
CA ILE A 240 -3.55 -6.28 14.94
C ILE A 240 -3.76 -6.32 16.44
N ASN A 241 -2.90 -5.64 17.19
CA ASN A 241 -2.96 -5.60 18.64
C ASN A 241 -4.19 -4.85 19.17
N GLN A 242 -4.57 -5.12 20.42
CA GLN A 242 -5.76 -4.56 21.06
C GLN A 242 -5.74 -3.02 21.14
N ALA A 243 -4.58 -2.43 21.46
CA ALA A 243 -4.46 -0.97 21.58
C ALA A 243 -4.71 -0.28 20.21
N THR A 244 -4.18 -0.85 19.13
CA THR A 244 -4.43 -0.37 17.77
C THR A 244 -5.91 -0.47 17.41
N GLN A 245 -6.58 -1.59 17.73
CA GLN A 245 -8.01 -1.76 17.46
C GLN A 245 -8.85 -0.71 18.22
N GLU A 246 -8.60 -0.51 19.52
CA GLU A 246 -9.30 0.49 20.34
C GLU A 246 -9.13 1.92 19.83
N LEU A 247 -7.89 2.29 19.46
CA LEU A 247 -7.60 3.62 18.95
C LEU A 247 -8.16 3.85 17.54
N ALA A 248 -8.16 2.82 16.71
CA ALA A 248 -8.77 2.88 15.39
C ALA A 248 -10.30 3.09 15.48
N LEU A 249 -10.97 2.40 16.40
CA LEU A 249 -12.40 2.61 16.64
C LEU A 249 -12.72 4.06 17.01
N LYS A 250 -11.96 4.64 17.95
CA LYS A 250 -12.12 6.05 18.34
C LYS A 250 -11.88 7.00 17.17
N ALA A 251 -10.86 6.74 16.36
CA ALA A 251 -10.58 7.58 15.20
C ALA A 251 -11.70 7.51 14.16
N LEU A 252 -12.32 6.35 13.98
CA LEU A 252 -13.44 6.16 13.05
C LEU A 252 -14.73 6.88 13.48
N GLU A 253 -14.84 7.30 14.73
CA GLU A 253 -15.90 8.18 15.21
C GLU A 253 -15.68 9.65 14.79
N GLU A 254 -14.44 10.03 14.46
CA GLU A 254 -14.00 11.40 14.18
C GLU A 254 -13.79 11.70 12.68
N VAL A 255 -14.54 11.03 11.79
CA VAL A 255 -14.43 11.20 10.32
C VAL A 255 -14.54 12.67 9.90
N GLY A 256 -15.41 13.46 10.57
CA GLY A 256 -15.57 14.88 10.30
C GLY A 256 -14.27 15.65 10.51
N GLN A 257 -13.59 15.46 11.66
CA GLN A 257 -12.32 16.08 11.95
C GLN A 257 -11.22 15.67 10.94
N VAL A 258 -11.21 14.41 10.53
CA VAL A 258 -10.26 13.92 9.51
C VAL A 258 -10.48 14.64 8.18
N ASN A 259 -11.73 14.83 7.76
CA ASN A 259 -12.05 15.56 6.52
C ASN A 259 -11.61 17.03 6.59
N ASP A 260 -11.78 17.70 7.73
CA ASP A 260 -11.31 19.08 7.92
C ASP A 260 -9.79 19.17 7.84
N MET A 261 -9.05 18.23 8.44
CA MET A 261 -7.59 18.14 8.32
C MET A 261 -7.14 17.88 6.87
N ILE A 262 -7.82 16.99 6.15
CA ILE A 262 -7.53 16.72 4.74
C ILE A 262 -7.67 17.99 3.91
N LYS A 263 -8.79 18.71 4.07
CA LYS A 263 -9.04 19.96 3.36
C LYS A 263 -7.93 20.98 3.62
N LEU A 264 -7.59 21.20 4.90
CA LEU A 264 -6.52 22.12 5.26
C LEU A 264 -5.17 21.71 4.64
N LEU A 265 -4.82 20.43 4.64
CA LEU A 265 -3.58 19.94 4.04
C LEU A 265 -3.56 20.13 2.52
N VAL A 266 -4.69 19.96 1.85
CA VAL A 266 -4.81 20.24 0.41
C VAL A 266 -4.63 21.73 0.14
N ASP A 267 -5.33 22.61 0.88
CA ASP A 267 -5.21 24.06 0.73
C ASP A 267 -3.76 24.54 0.98
N MET A 268 -3.08 23.99 2.00
CA MET A 268 -1.68 24.31 2.28
C MET A 268 -0.73 23.78 1.20
N ARG A 269 -1.01 22.61 0.62
CA ARG A 269 -0.23 22.06 -0.50
C ARG A 269 -0.29 23.00 -1.71
N GLU A 270 -1.48 23.45 -2.09
CA GLU A 270 -1.66 24.37 -3.23
C GLU A 270 -0.93 25.70 -2.97
N ALA A 271 -1.11 26.30 -1.80
CA ALA A 271 -0.41 27.55 -1.45
C ALA A 271 1.12 27.38 -1.47
N LEU A 272 1.64 26.23 -1.00
CA LEU A 272 3.07 25.95 -1.04
C LEU A 272 3.58 25.72 -2.46
N ALA A 273 2.79 25.10 -3.34
CA ALA A 273 3.13 24.94 -4.75
C ALA A 273 3.30 26.29 -5.45
N GLU A 274 2.37 27.23 -5.24
CA GLU A 274 2.46 28.60 -5.77
C GLU A 274 3.74 29.33 -5.30
N VAL A 275 4.10 29.16 -4.02
CA VAL A 275 5.35 29.73 -3.50
C VAL A 275 6.56 29.13 -4.21
N PHE A 276 6.61 27.81 -4.40
CA PHE A 276 7.72 27.16 -5.10
C PHE A 276 7.81 27.61 -6.58
N GLU A 277 6.68 27.76 -7.27
CA GLU A 277 6.65 28.23 -8.67
C GLU A 277 7.23 29.64 -8.81
N SER A 278 7.13 30.49 -7.77
CA SER A 278 7.70 31.84 -7.77
C SER A 278 9.22 31.89 -7.51
N MET A 279 9.84 30.77 -7.08
CA MET A 279 11.25 30.74 -6.71
C MET A 279 12.18 30.58 -7.93
N PRO A 280 13.17 31.46 -8.15
CA PRO A 280 14.07 31.39 -9.32
C PRO A 280 14.93 30.13 -9.40
N THR A 281 15.12 29.43 -8.29
CA THR A 281 15.91 28.18 -8.19
C THR A 281 15.09 26.96 -8.56
N VAL A 282 13.78 27.05 -8.58
CA VAL A 282 12.86 25.96 -8.93
C VAL A 282 12.73 25.87 -10.44
N GLU A 283 12.98 24.69 -10.99
CA GLU A 283 12.85 24.42 -12.43
C GLU A 283 11.43 23.94 -12.78
N LYS A 284 10.81 23.17 -11.89
CA LYS A 284 9.47 22.63 -12.08
C LYS A 284 8.85 22.19 -10.76
N VAL A 285 7.61 22.57 -10.55
CA VAL A 285 6.70 21.99 -9.55
C VAL A 285 5.81 20.99 -10.27
N TYR A 286 5.73 19.77 -9.76
CA TYR A 286 4.89 18.73 -10.35
C TYR A 286 3.51 18.76 -9.68
N PRO A 287 2.41 18.60 -10.45
CA PRO A 287 1.08 18.48 -9.89
C PRO A 287 1.00 17.35 -8.85
N SER A 288 0.24 17.55 -7.78
CA SER A 288 0.11 16.56 -6.73
C SER A 288 -1.34 16.41 -6.27
N ASP A 289 -1.76 15.16 -6.15
CA ASP A 289 -3.00 14.69 -5.52
C ASP A 289 -2.70 14.01 -4.16
N ALA A 290 -1.46 14.16 -3.65
CA ALA A 290 -1.03 13.60 -2.37
C ALA A 290 -0.90 14.70 -1.30
N ASN A 291 -0.38 14.38 -0.13
CA ASN A 291 -0.04 15.36 0.92
C ASN A 291 1.42 15.82 0.88
N PHE A 292 2.05 15.76 -0.26
CA PHE A 292 3.42 16.22 -0.51
C PHE A 292 3.52 16.78 -1.94
N ILE A 293 4.61 17.48 -2.22
CA ILE A 293 4.91 18.08 -3.53
C ILE A 293 6.26 17.57 -3.98
N LEU A 294 6.35 17.17 -5.26
CA LEU A 294 7.61 16.91 -5.92
C LEU A 294 8.06 18.19 -6.64
N VAL A 295 9.28 18.64 -6.32
CA VAL A 295 9.86 19.85 -6.91
C VAL A 295 11.21 19.51 -7.53
N LYS A 296 11.40 19.92 -8.81
CA LYS A 296 12.70 19.89 -9.45
C LYS A 296 13.39 21.23 -9.22
N ILE A 297 14.56 21.19 -8.57
CA ILE A 297 15.28 22.39 -8.15
C ILE A 297 16.76 22.25 -8.49
N LYS A 298 17.40 23.37 -8.85
CA LYS A 298 18.85 23.41 -9.07
C LYS A 298 19.61 23.08 -7.78
N ASP A 299 20.71 22.34 -7.91
CA ASP A 299 21.56 21.97 -6.78
C ASP A 299 20.79 21.27 -5.62
N ALA A 300 19.79 20.43 -5.94
CA ALA A 300 18.89 19.78 -4.98
C ALA A 300 19.64 19.17 -3.78
N ARG A 301 20.80 18.52 -4.04
CA ARG A 301 21.63 17.92 -3.00
C ARG A 301 22.18 18.94 -2.00
N LYS A 302 22.68 20.08 -2.49
CA LYS A 302 23.19 21.16 -1.63
C LYS A 302 22.07 21.80 -0.80
N ILE A 303 20.89 21.98 -1.40
CA ILE A 303 19.72 22.51 -0.70
C ILE A 303 19.26 21.53 0.39
N TYR A 304 19.22 20.25 0.09
CA TYR A 304 18.91 19.21 1.07
C TYR A 304 19.88 19.26 2.25
N GLU A 305 21.19 19.28 2.00
CA GLU A 305 22.22 19.35 3.05
C GLU A 305 22.12 20.66 3.87
N PHE A 306 21.88 21.80 3.20
CA PHE A 306 21.64 23.07 3.90
C PHE A 306 20.41 23.01 4.81
N LEU A 307 19.29 22.47 4.34
CA LEU A 307 18.06 22.37 5.13
C LEU A 307 18.23 21.45 6.35
N LEU A 308 19.03 20.40 6.24
CA LEU A 308 19.39 19.59 7.40
C LEU A 308 20.08 20.41 8.50
N THR A 309 20.96 21.37 8.13
CA THR A 309 21.59 22.28 9.11
C THR A 309 20.59 23.22 9.79
N LYS A 310 19.41 23.42 9.19
CA LYS A 310 18.31 24.22 9.74
C LYS A 310 17.28 23.39 10.49
N GLY A 311 17.53 22.08 10.68
CA GLY A 311 16.59 21.16 11.33
C GLY A 311 15.39 20.80 10.45
N ILE A 312 15.46 21.05 9.14
CA ILE A 312 14.40 20.72 8.16
C ILE A 312 14.83 19.46 7.40
N VAL A 313 14.07 18.39 7.57
CA VAL A 313 14.32 17.09 6.91
C VAL A 313 13.38 16.93 5.73
N LEU A 314 13.94 16.86 4.53
CA LEU A 314 13.24 16.58 3.28
C LEU A 314 13.61 15.18 2.76
N ARG A 315 13.04 14.79 1.65
CA ARG A 315 13.41 13.58 0.93
C ARG A 315 14.07 13.94 -0.41
N ASP A 316 15.36 13.70 -0.55
CA ASP A 316 16.05 13.79 -1.83
C ASP A 316 15.65 12.57 -2.71
N ARG A 317 15.08 12.85 -3.88
CA ARG A 317 14.62 11.85 -4.85
C ARG A 317 15.42 11.88 -6.15
N SER A 318 16.53 12.58 -6.19
CA SER A 318 17.38 12.73 -7.39
C SER A 318 17.80 11.37 -7.97
N SER A 319 18.09 10.39 -7.14
CA SER A 319 18.47 9.04 -7.60
C SER A 319 17.29 8.25 -8.21
N CYS A 320 16.07 8.44 -7.73
CA CYS A 320 14.89 7.74 -8.26
C CYS A 320 14.42 8.29 -9.62
N LEU A 321 14.58 9.60 -9.86
CA LEU A 321 14.07 10.26 -11.06
C LEU A 321 15.07 10.27 -12.22
N LEU A 322 16.36 10.00 -11.96
CA LEU A 322 17.40 9.90 -12.98
C LEU A 322 17.29 8.63 -13.84
N TYR A 323 16.56 7.61 -13.40
CA TYR A 323 16.34 6.38 -14.19
C TYR A 323 15.36 6.55 -15.36
N THR A 324 14.69 7.68 -15.50
CA THR A 324 13.76 7.94 -16.60
C THR A 324 14.45 8.44 -17.88
N SER A 325 15.77 8.67 -17.86
CA SER A 325 16.58 8.97 -19.03
C SER A 325 17.93 8.27 -18.90
N PRO A 326 18.27 7.30 -19.75
CA PRO A 326 19.59 6.70 -19.73
C PRO A 326 20.63 7.77 -20.06
N SER A 327 21.42 8.18 -19.05
CA SER A 327 22.55 9.07 -19.26
C SER A 327 23.57 8.36 -20.12
N PRO A 328 24.17 9.01 -21.12
CA PRO A 328 25.27 8.44 -21.88
C PRO A 328 26.49 8.01 -21.02
N ARG A 329 26.57 8.48 -19.78
CA ARG A 329 27.63 8.12 -18.82
C ARG A 329 27.44 6.75 -18.15
N ASP A 330 26.22 6.19 -18.15
CA ASP A 330 25.99 4.89 -17.52
C ASP A 330 26.42 3.71 -18.39
N ARG A 331 26.64 3.92 -19.68
CA ARG A 331 27.20 2.91 -20.61
C ARG A 331 28.67 2.58 -20.38
N THR A 332 29.41 3.40 -19.61
CA THR A 332 30.86 3.22 -19.41
C THR A 332 31.27 2.47 -18.13
N ARG A 333 30.33 2.20 -17.22
CA ARG A 333 30.64 1.50 -15.96
C ARG A 333 30.47 -0.03 -15.99
N SER A 334 29.99 -0.62 -17.08
CA SER A 334 29.80 -2.08 -17.20
C SER A 334 30.98 -2.83 -17.84
N ARG A 335 32.17 -2.20 -17.92
CA ARG A 335 33.40 -2.88 -18.39
C ARG A 335 34.51 -2.70 -17.37
N MET A 336 34.51 -3.52 -16.32
CA MET A 336 35.75 -3.93 -15.68
C MET A 336 36.06 -5.36 -16.08
N PRO A 337 37.21 -5.66 -16.69
CA PRO A 337 37.61 -7.02 -16.96
C PRO A 337 38.02 -7.68 -15.64
N SER A 338 37.51 -8.88 -15.43
CA SER A 338 38.13 -9.82 -14.48
C SER A 338 39.50 -10.15 -14.96
N SER A 339 40.53 -9.81 -14.21
CA SER A 339 41.85 -10.36 -14.41
C SER A 339 42.64 -10.42 -13.10
N ALA A 340 43.07 -11.65 -12.84
CA ALA A 340 44.11 -12.16 -11.99
C ALA A 340 43.92 -12.08 -10.48
#